data_6542aa563db76f3620410fa292d6d509
#
_entry.id   6542aa563db76f3620410fa292d6d509
#
_cell.length_a   1.000
_cell.length_b   1.000
_cell.length_c   1.000
_cell.angle_alpha   90.00
_cell.angle_beta   90.00
_cell.angle_gamma   90.00
#
_symmetry.space_group_name_H-M   'P 1'
#
loop_
_entity.id
_entity.type
_entity.pdbx_description
1 polymer ?
#
loop_
_entity_poly.entity_id
_entity_poly.type
_entity_poly.pdbx_seq_one_letter_code
_entity_poly.pdbx_strand_id
1 'polypeptide(L)'
;MNRNKHILVGVDAALSSPTQHALLAACELLEQCSPDVHLVVLHVIPTPYDSSFSLGMPVGTMHRFPPASQQRMQAERVLLRARTAVLQWGIAPERIVWVQRVGTPADEIVKAARELDVDRIVIGSRGNTLAHKIRRMVAGSTSHHIMRLAPCSVMLVVPPGELRVRGLVNWYKEAVKRSLHECSGSLLIFTACDVAQRFAPPERVVGSTEVEAATHALEQLVSDGLLCCQKVRGELRYLND
;
A
#
# COMPACT_ATOMS: atom_id res chain seq x y z
N MET A 1 -12.47 29.34 -20.68
CA MET A 1 -12.88 27.92 -20.64
C MET A 1 -12.65 27.42 -19.25
N ASN A 2 -13.74 27.22 -18.50
CA ASN A 2 -13.65 26.70 -17.13
C ASN A 2 -13.25 25.22 -17.22
N ARG A 3 -11.99 24.89 -16.90
CA ARG A 3 -11.52 23.51 -16.87
C ARG A 3 -12.09 22.90 -15.59
N ASN A 4 -13.01 21.95 -15.72
CA ASN A 4 -13.45 21.16 -14.59
C ASN A 4 -12.23 20.46 -14.01
N LYS A 5 -11.84 20.84 -12.80
CA LYS A 5 -10.70 20.25 -12.10
C LYS A 5 -11.16 18.97 -11.39
N HIS A 6 -10.34 17.93 -11.47
CA HIS A 6 -10.68 16.65 -10.85
C HIS A 6 -9.58 16.19 -9.89
N ILE A 7 -9.99 15.68 -8.74
CA ILE A 7 -9.15 14.90 -7.84
C ILE A 7 -9.57 13.44 -7.98
N LEU A 8 -8.67 12.54 -8.33
CA LEU A 8 -8.97 11.12 -8.45
C LEU A 8 -8.43 10.36 -7.25
N VAL A 9 -9.29 9.55 -6.60
CA VAL A 9 -8.88 8.62 -5.55
C VAL A 9 -9.14 7.18 -5.96
N GLY A 10 -8.11 6.34 -5.87
CA GLY A 10 -8.21 4.91 -6.11
C GLY A 10 -8.64 4.16 -4.85
N VAL A 11 -9.70 3.34 -4.95
CA VAL A 11 -10.17 2.51 -3.83
C VAL A 11 -9.96 1.02 -4.12
N ASP A 12 -9.39 0.29 -3.16
CA ASP A 12 -9.16 -1.15 -3.25
C ASP A 12 -10.40 -1.97 -2.86
N ALA A 13 -10.41 -3.27 -3.21
CA ALA A 13 -11.54 -4.15 -2.99
C ALA A 13 -11.87 -4.37 -1.50
N ALA A 14 -10.91 -4.21 -0.60
CA ALA A 14 -11.10 -4.39 0.84
C ALA A 14 -11.51 -3.11 1.56
N LEU A 15 -11.42 -1.95 0.90
CA LEU A 15 -11.47 -0.63 1.51
C LEU A 15 -10.52 -0.56 2.71
N SER A 16 -9.27 -0.96 2.48
CA SER A 16 -8.23 -1.09 3.50
C SER A 16 -7.95 0.23 4.23
N SER A 17 -7.31 0.16 5.40
CA SER A 17 -6.97 1.37 6.17
C SER A 17 -6.22 2.43 5.35
N PRO A 18 -5.19 2.11 4.55
CA PRO A 18 -4.57 3.09 3.65
C PRO A 18 -5.53 3.71 2.64
N THR A 19 -6.45 2.91 2.09
CA THR A 19 -7.47 3.39 1.15
C THR A 19 -8.46 4.33 1.84
N GLN A 20 -8.90 4.01 3.07
CA GLN A 20 -9.79 4.88 3.84
C GLN A 20 -9.13 6.23 4.17
N HIS A 21 -7.85 6.22 4.57
CA HIS A 21 -7.09 7.47 4.81
C HIS A 21 -6.87 8.26 3.52
N ALA A 22 -6.65 7.58 2.39
CA ALA A 22 -6.53 8.25 1.09
C ALA A 22 -7.86 8.90 0.67
N LEU A 23 -8.98 8.21 0.90
CA LEU A 23 -10.31 8.73 0.62
C LEU A 23 -10.63 9.94 1.49
N LEU A 24 -10.32 9.88 2.80
CA LEU A 24 -10.49 11.02 3.72
C LEU A 24 -9.62 12.21 3.28
N ALA A 25 -8.34 11.99 3.01
CA ALA A 25 -7.43 13.06 2.54
C ALA A 25 -7.90 13.68 1.21
N ALA A 26 -8.48 12.88 0.31
CA ALA A 26 -9.06 13.40 -0.93
C ALA A 26 -10.29 14.26 -0.68
N CYS A 27 -11.14 13.91 0.33
CA CYS A 27 -12.28 14.72 0.74
C CYS A 27 -11.83 16.05 1.39
N GLU A 28 -10.85 16.01 2.29
CA GLU A 28 -10.26 17.22 2.90
C GLU A 28 -9.67 18.18 1.85
N LEU A 29 -8.97 17.62 0.86
CA LEU A 29 -8.47 18.40 -0.28
C LEU A 29 -9.61 19.03 -1.09
N LEU A 30 -10.68 18.26 -1.32
CA LEU A 30 -11.84 18.74 -2.07
C LEU A 30 -12.54 19.91 -1.36
N GLU A 31 -12.64 19.88 -0.03
CA GLU A 31 -13.22 20.97 0.75
C GLU A 31 -12.41 22.26 0.67
N GLN A 32 -11.09 22.14 0.53
CA GLN A 32 -10.19 23.29 0.36
C GLN A 32 -10.20 23.85 -1.08
N CYS A 33 -10.83 23.14 -2.01
CA CYS A 33 -10.91 23.54 -3.40
C CYS A 33 -12.20 24.31 -3.72
N SER A 34 -12.16 25.03 -4.85
CA SER A 34 -13.34 25.68 -5.45
C SER A 34 -14.51 24.67 -5.65
N PRO A 35 -15.77 25.11 -5.58
CA PRO A 35 -16.95 24.25 -5.81
C PRO A 35 -16.96 23.54 -7.15
N ASP A 36 -16.25 24.05 -8.16
CA ASP A 36 -16.14 23.47 -9.50
C ASP A 36 -15.22 22.23 -9.56
N VAL A 37 -14.52 21.93 -8.45
CA VAL A 37 -13.65 20.73 -8.37
C VAL A 37 -14.48 19.52 -7.99
N HIS A 38 -14.28 18.41 -8.69
CA HIS A 38 -14.98 17.16 -8.47
C HIS A 38 -14.04 16.07 -7.99
N LEU A 39 -14.54 15.20 -7.10
CA LEU A 39 -13.84 13.99 -6.63
C LEU A 39 -14.25 12.81 -7.49
N VAL A 40 -13.30 12.21 -8.19
CA VAL A 40 -13.48 10.95 -8.92
C VAL A 40 -13.06 9.81 -8.02
N VAL A 41 -14.00 8.99 -7.58
CA VAL A 41 -13.74 7.78 -6.80
C VAL A 41 -13.72 6.59 -7.75
N LEU A 42 -12.52 6.02 -7.95
CA LEU A 42 -12.29 4.97 -8.92
C LEU A 42 -12.02 3.63 -8.23
N HIS A 43 -12.81 2.63 -8.57
CA HIS A 43 -12.52 1.23 -8.26
C HIS A 43 -12.20 0.44 -9.53
N VAL A 44 -11.11 -0.33 -9.50
CA VAL A 44 -10.71 -1.20 -10.62
C VAL A 44 -10.91 -2.65 -10.22
N ILE A 45 -11.72 -3.37 -10.99
CA ILE A 45 -11.84 -4.82 -10.90
C ILE A 45 -10.62 -5.43 -11.58
N PRO A 46 -9.73 -6.11 -10.84
CA PRO A 46 -8.54 -6.68 -11.44
C PRO A 46 -8.92 -7.84 -12.36
N THR A 47 -8.44 -7.82 -13.58
CA THR A 47 -8.45 -9.02 -14.44
C THR A 47 -7.37 -9.97 -13.97
N PRO A 48 -7.66 -11.26 -13.80
CA PRO A 48 -6.58 -12.23 -13.54
C PRO A 48 -5.61 -12.17 -14.72
N TYR A 49 -4.34 -11.94 -14.40
CA TYR A 49 -3.25 -12.17 -15.35
C TYR A 49 -3.21 -13.68 -15.57
N ASP A 50 -3.63 -14.12 -16.72
CA ASP A 50 -3.38 -15.50 -17.13
C ASP A 50 -1.90 -15.64 -17.44
N SER A 51 -1.14 -16.08 -16.42
CA SER A 51 0.29 -16.42 -16.56
C SER A 51 0.51 -17.76 -17.24
N SER A 52 -0.52 -18.35 -17.80
CA SER A 52 -0.42 -19.48 -18.69
C SER A 52 0.12 -18.98 -20.06
N PHE A 53 1.43 -18.77 -20.12
CA PHE A 53 2.15 -18.77 -21.38
C PHE A 53 1.99 -20.15 -22.01
N SER A 54 0.94 -20.37 -22.76
CA SER A 54 0.89 -21.41 -23.77
C SER A 54 1.94 -21.03 -24.82
N LEU A 55 3.05 -21.77 -24.85
CA LEU A 55 4.02 -21.74 -25.92
C LEU A 55 3.26 -21.84 -27.27
N GLY A 56 3.24 -20.76 -28.05
CA GLY A 56 2.82 -20.81 -29.43
C GLY A 56 1.70 -19.86 -29.88
N MET A 57 1.17 -18.96 -29.03
CA MET A 57 0.19 -17.96 -29.51
C MET A 57 0.86 -16.62 -29.85
N PRO A 58 0.46 -15.98 -30.98
CA PRO A 58 1.02 -14.67 -31.35
C PRO A 58 0.71 -13.63 -30.28
N VAL A 59 1.76 -12.89 -29.91
CA VAL A 59 1.69 -11.73 -29.01
C VAL A 59 0.75 -10.68 -29.64
N GLY A 60 -0.53 -10.66 -29.25
CA GLY A 60 -1.47 -9.68 -29.82
C GLY A 60 -2.93 -9.81 -29.40
N THR A 61 -3.39 -10.95 -28.95
CA THR A 61 -4.77 -11.16 -28.55
C THR A 61 -4.89 -11.36 -27.05
N MET A 62 -4.80 -10.27 -26.28
CA MET A 62 -5.21 -10.27 -24.88
C MET A 62 -6.73 -10.39 -24.83
N HIS A 63 -7.23 -11.60 -24.69
CA HIS A 63 -8.64 -11.84 -24.38
C HIS A 63 -8.90 -11.35 -22.94
N ARG A 64 -9.44 -10.13 -22.81
CA ARG A 64 -10.01 -9.67 -21.54
C ARG A 64 -11.30 -10.44 -21.30
N PHE A 65 -11.24 -11.45 -20.44
CA PHE A 65 -12.47 -12.09 -19.99
C PHE A 65 -13.29 -11.08 -19.19
N PRO A 66 -14.62 -10.99 -19.45
CA PRO A 66 -15.47 -10.14 -18.64
C PRO A 66 -15.41 -10.61 -17.18
N PRO A 67 -15.38 -9.69 -16.21
CA PRO A 67 -15.33 -10.05 -14.79
C PRO A 67 -16.55 -10.91 -14.45
N ALA A 68 -16.34 -11.93 -13.63
CA ALA A 68 -17.40 -12.78 -13.12
C ALA A 68 -18.46 -11.92 -12.39
N SER A 69 -19.71 -12.36 -12.42
CA SER A 69 -20.82 -11.66 -11.74
C SER A 69 -20.51 -11.36 -10.26
N GLN A 70 -19.83 -12.27 -9.60
CA GLN A 70 -19.38 -12.12 -8.21
C GLN A 70 -18.39 -10.97 -8.03
N GLN A 71 -17.46 -10.78 -8.96
CA GLN A 71 -16.49 -9.67 -8.92
C GLN A 71 -17.18 -8.31 -9.12
N ARG A 72 -18.18 -8.26 -10.00
CA ARG A 72 -19.00 -7.05 -10.21
C ARG A 72 -19.79 -6.68 -8.96
N MET A 73 -20.48 -7.64 -8.34
CA MET A 73 -21.20 -7.41 -7.09
C MET A 73 -20.28 -6.97 -5.96
N GLN A 74 -19.07 -7.52 -5.89
CA GLN A 74 -18.09 -7.09 -4.91
C GLN A 74 -17.65 -5.64 -5.14
N ALA A 75 -17.39 -5.27 -6.38
CA ALA A 75 -17.01 -3.90 -6.76
C ALA A 75 -18.13 -2.90 -6.44
N GLU A 76 -19.40 -3.23 -6.70
CA GLU A 76 -20.53 -2.39 -6.32
C GLU A 76 -20.64 -2.20 -4.81
N ARG A 77 -20.42 -3.27 -4.02
CA ARG A 77 -20.37 -3.17 -2.55
C ARG A 77 -19.25 -2.27 -2.05
N VAL A 78 -18.09 -2.32 -2.69
CA VAL A 78 -16.94 -1.45 -2.34
C VAL A 78 -17.30 0.00 -2.60
N LEU A 79 -17.82 0.32 -3.79
CA LEU A 79 -18.23 1.67 -4.14
C LEU A 79 -19.37 2.17 -3.24
N LEU A 80 -20.32 1.33 -2.89
CA LEU A 80 -21.40 1.68 -1.97
C LEU A 80 -20.85 2.03 -0.57
N ARG A 81 -19.91 1.24 -0.04
CA ARG A 81 -19.26 1.53 1.26
C ARG A 81 -18.45 2.83 1.20
N ALA A 82 -17.69 3.03 0.13
CA ALA A 82 -16.94 4.27 -0.09
C ALA A 82 -17.89 5.47 -0.15
N ARG A 83 -19.03 5.33 -0.87
CA ARG A 83 -20.06 6.36 -0.96
C ARG A 83 -20.63 6.72 0.41
N THR A 84 -21.00 5.71 1.20
CA THR A 84 -21.51 5.95 2.56
C THR A 84 -20.51 6.75 3.39
N ALA A 85 -19.23 6.38 3.36
CA ALA A 85 -18.19 7.09 4.11
C ALA A 85 -18.05 8.55 3.65
N VAL A 86 -17.96 8.80 2.35
CA VAL A 86 -17.78 10.15 1.80
C VAL A 86 -18.98 11.07 2.12
N LEU A 87 -20.19 10.54 2.03
CA LEU A 87 -21.41 11.28 2.38
C LEU A 87 -21.50 11.58 3.90
N GLN A 88 -21.03 10.66 4.75
CA GLN A 88 -20.93 10.88 6.19
C GLN A 88 -19.92 11.98 6.56
N TRP A 89 -18.92 12.22 5.73
CA TRP A 89 -17.95 13.32 5.89
C TRP A 89 -18.47 14.66 5.33
N GLY A 90 -19.74 14.73 4.89
CA GLY A 90 -20.40 15.97 4.49
C GLY A 90 -20.15 16.43 3.06
N ILE A 91 -19.48 15.61 2.24
CA ILE A 91 -19.23 15.98 0.83
C ILE A 91 -20.54 15.91 0.04
N ALA A 92 -20.85 16.98 -0.68
CA ALA A 92 -22.03 17.08 -1.52
C ALA A 92 -22.00 16.04 -2.66
N PRO A 93 -23.09 15.26 -2.86
CA PRO A 93 -23.13 14.19 -3.84
C PRO A 93 -22.81 14.63 -5.27
N GLU A 94 -23.16 15.87 -5.61
CA GLU A 94 -22.98 16.47 -6.93
C GLU A 94 -21.48 16.68 -7.27
N ARG A 95 -20.64 16.75 -6.26
CA ARG A 95 -19.19 16.90 -6.41
C ARG A 95 -18.46 15.57 -6.54
N ILE A 96 -19.18 14.44 -6.59
CA ILE A 96 -18.56 13.11 -6.59
C ILE A 96 -18.94 12.35 -7.86
N VAL A 97 -17.93 11.88 -8.58
CA VAL A 97 -18.06 11.01 -9.75
C VAL A 97 -17.59 9.61 -9.38
N TRP A 98 -18.48 8.62 -9.53
CA TRP A 98 -18.20 7.23 -9.24
C TRP A 98 -17.80 6.49 -10.51
N VAL A 99 -16.62 5.92 -10.54
CA VAL A 99 -16.07 5.23 -11.73
C VAL A 99 -15.66 3.82 -11.38
N GLN A 100 -16.10 2.87 -12.21
CA GLN A 100 -15.67 1.49 -12.15
C GLN A 100 -14.96 1.13 -13.46
N ARG A 101 -13.81 0.50 -13.36
CA ARG A 101 -13.01 0.03 -14.49
C ARG A 101 -12.67 -1.46 -14.32
N VAL A 102 -12.20 -2.07 -15.40
CA VAL A 102 -11.78 -3.47 -15.42
C VAL A 102 -10.41 -3.55 -16.05
N GLY A 103 -9.42 -4.09 -15.35
CA GLY A 103 -8.06 -4.18 -15.88
C GLY A 103 -6.99 -4.22 -14.81
N THR A 104 -5.79 -3.83 -15.18
CA THR A 104 -4.67 -3.64 -14.24
C THR A 104 -4.89 -2.34 -13.45
N PRO A 105 -4.96 -2.38 -12.11
CA PRO A 105 -5.32 -1.19 -11.32
C PRO A 105 -4.47 0.05 -11.63
N ALA A 106 -3.16 -0.09 -11.76
CA ALA A 106 -2.29 1.03 -12.04
C ALA A 106 -2.55 1.66 -13.42
N ASP A 107 -2.70 0.82 -14.45
CA ASP A 107 -2.91 1.28 -15.82
C ASP A 107 -4.27 1.97 -15.97
N GLU A 108 -5.32 1.39 -15.37
CA GLU A 108 -6.67 1.95 -15.44
C GLU A 108 -6.79 3.26 -14.65
N ILE A 109 -6.06 3.43 -13.53
CA ILE A 109 -5.99 4.70 -12.80
C ILE A 109 -5.30 5.77 -13.64
N VAL A 110 -4.14 5.45 -14.24
CA VAL A 110 -3.41 6.39 -15.09
C VAL A 110 -4.21 6.76 -16.35
N LYS A 111 -4.90 5.79 -16.94
CA LYS A 111 -5.77 5.99 -18.08
C LYS A 111 -6.97 6.89 -17.73
N ALA A 112 -7.64 6.63 -16.63
CA ALA A 112 -8.73 7.47 -16.14
C ALA A 112 -8.27 8.90 -15.84
N ALA A 113 -7.07 9.06 -15.28
CA ALA A 113 -6.50 10.39 -15.00
C ALA A 113 -6.26 11.20 -16.28
N ARG A 114 -5.86 10.55 -17.38
CA ARG A 114 -5.70 11.21 -18.68
C ARG A 114 -7.04 11.54 -19.33
N GLU A 115 -7.99 10.59 -19.31
CA GLU A 115 -9.30 10.76 -19.95
C GLU A 115 -10.16 11.83 -19.29
N LEU A 116 -10.04 11.96 -17.95
CA LEU A 116 -10.82 12.90 -17.15
C LEU A 116 -10.06 14.22 -16.86
N ASP A 117 -8.90 14.43 -17.45
CA ASP A 117 -8.04 15.61 -17.21
C ASP A 117 -7.85 15.89 -15.70
N VAL A 118 -7.40 14.87 -14.98
CA VAL A 118 -7.24 14.89 -13.51
C VAL A 118 -6.02 15.73 -13.11
N ASP A 119 -6.18 16.64 -12.16
CA ASP A 119 -5.10 17.49 -11.64
C ASP A 119 -4.27 16.78 -10.56
N ARG A 120 -4.89 15.85 -9.82
CA ARG A 120 -4.23 15.14 -8.73
C ARG A 120 -4.79 13.74 -8.53
N ILE A 121 -3.90 12.77 -8.39
CA ILE A 121 -4.24 11.41 -7.98
C ILE A 121 -3.91 11.24 -6.50
N VAL A 122 -4.83 10.70 -5.71
CA VAL A 122 -4.66 10.34 -4.30
C VAL A 122 -4.74 8.84 -4.17
N ILE A 123 -3.72 8.22 -3.60
CA ILE A 123 -3.66 6.76 -3.40
C ILE A 123 -3.15 6.43 -2.01
N GLY A 124 -3.68 5.36 -1.43
CA GLY A 124 -3.15 4.81 -0.20
C GLY A 124 -1.81 4.12 -0.41
N SER A 125 -0.99 4.10 0.63
CA SER A 125 0.14 3.19 0.72
C SER A 125 -0.37 1.75 0.64
N ARG A 126 0.53 0.78 0.60
CA ARG A 126 0.17 -0.63 0.48
C ARG A 126 -0.93 -1.03 1.46
N GLY A 127 -2.07 -1.52 0.96
CA GLY A 127 -3.09 -2.18 1.78
C GLY A 127 -2.52 -3.43 2.44
N ASN A 128 -3.13 -3.84 3.55
CA ASN A 128 -2.71 -4.89 4.47
C ASN A 128 -2.81 -6.32 3.89
N THR A 129 -2.28 -6.57 2.71
CA THR A 129 -1.97 -7.92 2.24
C THR A 129 -0.57 -8.30 2.71
N LEU A 130 -0.38 -8.28 4.02
CA LEU A 130 0.77 -8.82 4.74
C LEU A 130 0.67 -10.33 4.91
N ALA A 131 0.20 -11.02 3.89
CA ALA A 131 0.54 -12.41 3.75
C ALA A 131 1.71 -12.48 2.77
N HIS A 132 2.90 -12.59 3.33
CA HIS A 132 4.12 -13.02 2.66
C HIS A 132 4.76 -12.15 1.59
N LYS A 133 5.93 -11.75 1.98
CA LYS A 133 7.10 -11.48 1.14
C LYS A 133 7.24 -10.11 0.55
N ILE A 134 8.11 -9.40 1.26
CA ILE A 134 9.31 -8.82 0.68
C ILE A 134 9.15 -7.47 0.02
N ARG A 135 9.84 -6.60 0.67
CA ARG A 135 10.85 -5.70 0.10
C ARG A 135 10.50 -4.26 -0.12
N ARG A 136 11.26 -3.51 0.64
CA ARG A 136 12.03 -2.31 0.23
C ARG A 136 11.31 -1.14 -0.42
N MET A 137 10.00 -1.15 -0.61
CA MET A 137 9.35 0.01 -1.21
C MET A 137 8.23 0.56 -0.31
N VAL A 138 8.32 1.83 -0.03
CA VAL A 138 7.29 2.63 0.65
C VAL A 138 5.94 2.57 -0.07
N ALA A 139 5.97 2.37 -1.39
CA ALA A 139 4.81 2.23 -2.24
C ALA A 139 4.64 0.76 -2.68
N GLY A 140 3.39 0.26 -2.75
CA GLY A 140 3.06 -1.00 -3.42
C GLY A 140 3.39 -0.96 -4.90
N SER A 141 3.38 -2.12 -5.56
CA SER A 141 3.61 -2.20 -7.01
C SER A 141 2.69 -1.26 -7.81
N THR A 142 1.42 -1.20 -7.45
CA THR A 142 0.43 -0.31 -8.04
C THR A 142 0.79 1.16 -7.82
N SER A 143 1.08 1.57 -6.59
CA SER A 143 1.42 2.96 -6.26
C SER A 143 2.72 3.41 -6.93
N HIS A 144 3.73 2.54 -6.98
CA HIS A 144 4.99 2.82 -7.67
C HIS A 144 4.78 3.00 -9.19
N HIS A 145 3.97 2.14 -9.79
CA HIS A 145 3.66 2.23 -11.23
C HIS A 145 2.89 3.52 -11.55
N ILE A 146 1.91 3.89 -10.73
CA ILE A 146 1.18 5.16 -10.87
C ILE A 146 2.12 6.35 -10.77
N MET A 147 3.00 6.40 -9.76
CA MET A 147 3.95 7.51 -9.59
C MET A 147 4.88 7.70 -10.80
N ARG A 148 5.18 6.62 -11.54
CA ARG A 148 6.03 6.69 -12.74
C ARG A 148 5.30 7.17 -13.99
N LEU A 149 4.00 6.88 -14.11
CA LEU A 149 3.24 7.05 -15.36
C LEU A 149 2.12 8.09 -15.28
N ALA A 150 1.85 8.62 -14.09
CA ALA A 150 0.79 9.60 -13.88
C ALA A 150 1.02 10.87 -14.74
N PRO A 151 -0.04 11.40 -15.36
CA PRO A 151 0.03 12.65 -16.12
C PRO A 151 0.00 13.90 -15.22
N CYS A 152 -0.23 13.72 -13.92
CA CYS A 152 -0.44 14.79 -12.96
C CYS A 152 0.25 14.46 -11.61
N SER A 153 0.11 15.35 -10.62
CA SER A 153 0.67 15.12 -9.28
C SER A 153 0.04 13.91 -8.59
N VAL A 154 0.86 13.12 -7.86
CA VAL A 154 0.41 11.96 -7.09
C VAL A 154 0.66 12.19 -5.61
N MET A 155 -0.38 12.06 -4.80
CA MET A 155 -0.33 12.08 -3.35
C MET A 155 -0.42 10.67 -2.81
N LEU A 156 0.63 10.20 -2.16
CA LEU A 156 0.65 8.91 -1.46
C LEU A 156 0.30 9.12 0.01
N VAL A 157 -0.81 8.55 0.44
CA VAL A 157 -1.29 8.66 1.84
C VAL A 157 -0.86 7.42 2.62
N VAL A 158 -0.18 7.65 3.72
CA VAL A 158 0.29 6.60 4.64
C VAL A 158 -0.44 6.76 5.97
N PRO A 159 -1.16 5.73 6.44
CA PRO A 159 -1.83 5.79 7.74
C PRO A 159 -0.85 6.09 8.88
N PRO A 160 -1.24 6.87 9.89
CA PRO A 160 -0.37 7.21 11.02
C PRO A 160 0.21 5.99 11.75
N GLY A 161 -0.56 4.91 11.85
CA GLY A 161 -0.09 3.65 12.45
C GLY A 161 1.06 3.01 11.67
N GLU A 162 1.02 3.03 10.34
CA GLU A 162 2.10 2.50 9.50
C GLU A 162 3.39 3.34 9.61
N LEU A 163 3.28 4.65 9.73
CA LEU A 163 4.44 5.52 9.96
C LEU A 163 5.13 5.21 11.30
N ARG A 164 4.33 4.92 12.34
CA ARG A 164 4.86 4.50 13.64
C ARG A 164 5.60 3.17 13.57
N VAL A 165 5.01 2.17 12.91
CA VAL A 165 5.65 0.86 12.73
C VAL A 165 6.92 0.99 11.90
N ARG A 166 6.92 1.76 10.83
CA ARG A 166 8.12 2.01 10.01
C ARG A 166 9.25 2.69 10.79
N GLY A 167 8.90 3.67 11.62
CA GLY A 167 9.87 4.31 12.52
C GLY A 167 10.52 3.30 13.46
N LEU A 168 9.72 2.39 14.02
CA LEU A 168 10.19 1.30 14.88
C LEU A 168 11.06 0.28 14.13
N VAL A 169 10.67 -0.12 12.93
CA VAL A 169 11.47 -1.03 12.09
C VAL A 169 12.85 -0.45 11.83
N ASN A 170 12.92 0.83 11.44
CA ASN A 170 14.20 1.49 11.23
C ASN A 170 15.02 1.61 12.52
N TRP A 171 14.37 1.91 13.63
CA TRP A 171 15.01 1.96 14.95
C TRP A 171 15.68 0.63 15.30
N TYR A 172 14.94 -0.47 15.24
CA TYR A 172 15.47 -1.79 15.53
C TYR A 172 16.54 -2.23 14.54
N LYS A 173 16.36 -1.93 13.25
CA LYS A 173 17.35 -2.22 12.21
C LYS A 173 18.71 -1.56 12.52
N GLU A 174 18.69 -0.28 12.84
CA GLU A 174 19.92 0.45 13.16
C GLU A 174 20.52 0.03 14.52
N ALA A 175 19.69 -0.35 15.50
CA ALA A 175 20.16 -0.87 16.78
C ALA A 175 20.86 -2.24 16.61
N VAL A 176 20.28 -3.15 15.83
CA VAL A 176 20.91 -4.44 15.53
C VAL A 176 22.21 -4.26 14.74
N LYS A 177 22.24 -3.41 13.70
CA LYS A 177 23.47 -3.11 12.94
C LYS A 177 24.59 -2.60 13.84
N ARG A 178 24.26 -1.71 14.78
CA ARG A 178 25.23 -1.19 15.75
C ARG A 178 25.78 -2.30 16.63
N SER A 179 24.91 -3.19 17.14
CA SER A 179 25.32 -4.34 17.94
C SER A 179 26.21 -5.33 17.15
N LEU A 180 25.91 -5.55 15.87
CA LEU A 180 26.76 -6.35 14.98
C LEU A 180 28.16 -5.74 14.79
N HIS A 181 28.20 -4.43 14.68
CA HIS A 181 29.48 -3.70 14.50
C HIS A 181 30.31 -3.71 15.78
N GLU A 182 29.68 -3.49 16.93
CA GLU A 182 30.34 -3.48 18.24
C GLU A 182 30.90 -4.85 18.65
N CYS A 183 30.22 -5.93 18.23
CA CYS A 183 30.60 -7.30 18.52
C CYS A 183 31.16 -8.02 17.30
N SER A 184 31.89 -7.32 16.43
CA SER A 184 32.49 -7.91 15.24
C SER A 184 33.46 -9.05 15.63
N GLY A 185 33.21 -10.25 15.08
CA GLY A 185 33.96 -11.48 15.37
C GLY A 185 33.32 -12.39 16.42
N SER A 186 32.15 -12.04 16.97
CA SER A 186 31.37 -12.92 17.84
C SER A 186 30.08 -13.35 17.15
N LEU A 187 29.69 -14.62 17.36
CA LEU A 187 28.39 -15.11 16.90
C LEU A 187 27.28 -14.48 17.74
N LEU A 188 26.44 -13.69 17.10
CA LEU A 188 25.25 -13.12 17.71
C LEU A 188 24.00 -13.82 17.23
N ILE A 189 23.12 -14.15 18.16
CA ILE A 189 21.82 -14.79 17.87
C ILE A 189 20.74 -13.85 18.40
N PHE A 190 19.79 -13.53 17.54
CA PHE A 190 18.65 -12.67 17.86
C PHE A 190 17.34 -13.42 17.64
N THR A 191 16.39 -13.24 18.54
CA THR A 191 14.97 -13.47 18.30
C THR A 191 14.26 -12.12 18.18
N ALA A 192 13.07 -12.09 17.61
CA ALA A 192 12.29 -10.86 17.52
C ALA A 192 11.94 -10.29 18.91
N CYS A 193 11.64 -11.19 19.86
CA CYS A 193 11.38 -10.81 21.25
C CYS A 193 12.60 -10.20 21.93
N ASP A 194 13.79 -10.81 21.75
CA ASP A 194 15.04 -10.29 22.33
C ASP A 194 15.36 -8.89 21.79
N VAL A 195 15.22 -8.69 20.47
CA VAL A 195 15.45 -7.40 19.83
C VAL A 195 14.46 -6.36 20.32
N ALA A 196 13.16 -6.71 20.40
CA ALA A 196 12.13 -5.82 20.91
C ALA A 196 12.38 -5.39 22.35
N GLN A 197 12.83 -6.31 23.20
CA GLN A 197 13.12 -6.03 24.63
C GLN A 197 14.44 -5.28 24.81
N ARG A 198 15.51 -5.75 24.19
CA ARG A 198 16.87 -5.21 24.38
C ARG A 198 17.04 -3.81 23.79
N PHE A 199 16.39 -3.55 22.67
CA PHE A 199 16.55 -2.29 21.92
C PHE A 199 15.27 -1.45 21.92
N ALA A 200 14.38 -1.64 22.91
CA ALA A 200 13.16 -0.83 23.02
C ALA A 200 13.52 0.68 23.00
N PRO A 201 12.76 1.51 22.26
CA PRO A 201 12.90 2.94 22.37
C PRO A 201 12.61 3.41 23.81
N PRO A 202 13.27 4.49 24.28
CA PRO A 202 13.00 5.05 25.60
C PRO A 202 11.50 5.31 25.81
N GLU A 203 11.00 5.05 27.02
CA GLU A 203 9.60 5.28 27.44
C GLU A 203 8.54 4.42 26.75
N ARG A 204 8.92 3.38 26.00
CA ARG A 204 7.96 2.46 25.37
C ARG A 204 7.88 1.13 26.10
N VAL A 205 6.62 0.68 26.26
CA VAL A 205 6.34 -0.69 26.74
C VAL A 205 6.36 -1.62 25.52
N VAL A 206 7.11 -2.72 25.66
CA VAL A 206 7.21 -3.72 24.60
C VAL A 206 5.89 -4.51 24.52
N GLY A 207 5.24 -4.41 23.37
CA GLY A 207 4.01 -5.11 23.04
C GLY A 207 4.12 -5.86 21.70
N SER A 208 2.98 -6.30 21.19
CA SER A 208 2.92 -7.03 19.90
C SER A 208 3.43 -6.21 18.72
N THR A 209 3.19 -4.91 18.72
CA THR A 209 3.64 -3.98 17.66
C THR A 209 5.17 -3.87 17.62
N GLU A 210 5.81 -3.81 18.78
CA GLU A 210 7.26 -3.74 18.92
C GLU A 210 7.92 -5.04 18.45
N VAL A 211 7.35 -6.19 18.83
CA VAL A 211 7.83 -7.52 18.37
C VAL A 211 7.65 -7.68 16.86
N GLU A 212 6.52 -7.25 16.30
CA GLU A 212 6.27 -7.27 14.86
C GLU A 212 7.27 -6.36 14.12
N ALA A 213 7.51 -5.16 14.61
CA ALA A 213 8.50 -4.24 14.04
C ALA A 213 9.93 -4.80 14.11
N ALA A 214 10.30 -5.46 15.22
CA ALA A 214 11.58 -6.14 15.37
C ALA A 214 11.72 -7.32 14.40
N THR A 215 10.64 -8.10 14.20
CA THR A 215 10.61 -9.18 13.19
C THR A 215 10.91 -8.62 11.80
N HIS A 216 10.22 -7.56 11.40
CA HIS A 216 10.44 -6.93 10.09
C HIS A 216 11.85 -6.35 9.94
N ALA A 217 12.42 -5.80 11.00
CA ALA A 217 13.79 -5.29 10.99
C ALA A 217 14.80 -6.42 10.74
N LEU A 218 14.64 -7.56 11.44
CA LEU A 218 15.48 -8.74 11.27
C LEU A 218 15.35 -9.37 9.87
N GLU A 219 14.13 -9.49 9.35
CA GLU A 219 13.89 -9.97 7.98
C GLU A 219 14.54 -9.07 6.92
N GLN A 220 14.53 -7.75 7.12
CA GLN A 220 15.24 -6.82 6.25
C GLN A 220 16.76 -7.02 6.32
N LEU A 221 17.31 -7.24 7.50
CA LEU A 221 18.75 -7.49 7.68
C LEU A 221 19.18 -8.81 7.04
N VAL A 222 18.34 -9.84 7.05
CA VAL A 222 18.56 -11.07 6.27
C VAL A 222 18.54 -10.78 4.78
N SER A 223 17.60 -9.99 4.31
CA SER A 223 17.52 -9.59 2.90
C SER A 223 18.70 -8.72 2.45
N ASP A 224 19.29 -7.97 3.37
CA ASP A 224 20.49 -7.16 3.13
C ASP A 224 21.79 -7.99 3.22
N GLY A 225 21.70 -9.29 3.54
CA GLY A 225 22.83 -10.20 3.66
C GLY A 225 23.66 -10.01 4.92
N LEU A 226 23.12 -9.33 5.94
CA LEU A 226 23.81 -9.08 7.21
C LEU A 226 23.50 -10.15 8.28
N LEU A 227 22.42 -10.90 8.09
CA LEU A 227 22.00 -11.97 8.97
C LEU A 227 21.54 -13.17 8.15
N CYS A 228 21.69 -14.37 8.73
CA CYS A 228 21.04 -15.60 8.27
C CYS A 228 19.86 -15.95 9.18
N CYS A 229 18.82 -16.58 8.65
CA CYS A 229 17.65 -16.99 9.41
C CYS A 229 17.54 -18.51 9.47
N GLN A 230 17.39 -19.05 10.68
CA GLN A 230 17.17 -20.49 10.92
C GLN A 230 15.96 -20.70 11.80
N LYS A 231 15.20 -21.78 11.55
CA LYS A 231 14.09 -22.17 12.40
C LYS A 231 14.54 -23.26 13.35
N VAL A 232 14.58 -22.95 14.65
CA VAL A 232 15.01 -23.87 15.71
C VAL A 232 13.83 -24.10 16.67
N ARG A 233 13.37 -25.36 16.79
CA ARG A 233 12.24 -25.73 17.68
C ARG A 233 10.96 -24.90 17.49
N GLY A 234 10.69 -24.47 16.25
CA GLY A 234 9.51 -23.68 15.93
C GLY A 234 9.71 -22.16 15.99
N GLU A 235 10.79 -21.68 16.57
CA GLU A 235 11.16 -20.27 16.69
C GLU A 235 12.14 -19.86 15.61
N LEU A 236 11.98 -18.64 15.07
CA LEU A 236 12.91 -18.06 14.11
C LEU A 236 14.08 -17.41 14.86
N ARG A 237 15.30 -17.80 14.49
CA ARG A 237 16.54 -17.23 15.01
C ARG A 237 17.33 -16.62 13.88
N TYR A 238 17.88 -15.46 14.14
CA TYR A 238 18.65 -14.66 13.21
C TYR A 238 20.09 -14.58 13.71
N LEU A 239 21.03 -14.94 12.86
CA LEU A 239 22.45 -15.06 13.22
C LEU A 239 23.27 -14.23 12.22
N ASN A 240 24.38 -13.64 12.71
CA ASN A 240 25.42 -13.13 11.82
C ASN A 240 26.33 -14.27 11.37
N ASP A 241 26.82 -14.19 10.13
CA ASP A 241 27.88 -15.07 9.59
C ASP A 241 29.24 -14.68 10.15
#